data_206145568da993493204405d326fd557
#
_entry.id   206145568da993493204405d326fd557
#
_cell.length_a   1.000
_cell.length_b   1.000
_cell.length_c   1.000
_cell.angle_alpha   90.00
_cell.angle_beta   90.00
_cell.angle_gamma   90.00
#
_symmetry.space_group_name_H-M   'P 1'
#
loop_
_entity.id
_entity.type
_entity.pdbx_description
1 polymer ?
#
loop_
_entity_poly.entity_id
_entity_poly.type
_entity_poly.pdbx_seq_one_letter_code
_entity_poly.pdbx_strand_id
1 'polypeptide(L)'
;MNLIKSMTGYGRAVETVNGREFTVELRSVNNRYLDCSVKLPRSLTFAEEVVKQAVKASISRGKVDVFISVRSEGGEEVKVSLNTAVLEGYLTAMRQMVSDYGVADDISVSTVSRLPEVFSVERPEVDEDQLRSDLMSVVAKALEGYDAMRTMEGAALEKDLRSRGETILTLVAQVEQGSAQTVSDYRTRLETKLQEVLSNTAIDESRILTEAAIFADKVAVDEETVRLRSHLQQMNTMLSGGGAVGRKLDFLLQEMNRETNTIGSKCSDVRLARIVVDIKAELEKIREQTQNIE
;
A
#
# COMPACT_ATOMS: atom_id res chain seq x y z
N MET A 1 -13.41 17.47 -1.04
CA MET A 1 -12.12 17.37 -0.28
C MET A 1 -11.38 16.16 -0.78
N ASN A 2 -10.13 16.29 -1.19
CA ASN A 2 -9.32 15.12 -1.51
C ASN A 2 -8.99 14.40 -0.20
N LEU A 3 -9.50 13.19 -0.01
CA LEU A 3 -9.22 12.37 1.16
C LEU A 3 -7.84 11.72 1.00
N ILE A 4 -7.16 11.51 2.11
CA ILE A 4 -5.96 10.69 2.17
C ILE A 4 -6.38 9.23 1.96
N LYS A 5 -5.70 8.52 1.06
CA LYS A 5 -5.94 7.10 0.79
C LYS A 5 -4.69 6.29 1.13
N SER A 6 -4.89 5.05 1.57
CA SER A 6 -3.80 4.10 1.71
C SER A 6 -3.35 3.57 0.34
N MET A 7 -2.06 3.27 0.20
CA MET A 7 -1.53 2.55 -0.98
C MET A 7 -1.83 1.04 -0.92
N THR A 8 -2.12 0.50 0.25
CA THR A 8 -2.58 -0.87 0.42
C THR A 8 -4.10 -0.92 0.34
N GLY A 9 -4.62 -1.94 -0.28
CA GLY A 9 -6.05 -2.11 -0.40
C GLY A 9 -6.43 -3.51 -0.87
N TYR A 10 -7.65 -3.88 -0.57
CA TYR A 10 -8.29 -5.12 -1.02
C TYR A 10 -9.72 -4.82 -1.43
N GLY A 11 -10.12 -5.36 -2.58
CA GLY A 11 -11.49 -5.30 -3.06
C GLY A 11 -11.90 -6.66 -3.62
N ARG A 12 -13.12 -7.07 -3.33
CA ARG A 12 -13.69 -8.31 -3.84
C ARG A 12 -15.14 -8.10 -4.23
N ALA A 13 -15.50 -8.59 -5.40
CA ALA A 13 -16.89 -8.71 -5.82
C ALA A 13 -17.16 -10.12 -6.34
N VAL A 14 -18.31 -10.66 -6.00
CA VAL A 14 -18.82 -11.93 -6.52
C VAL A 14 -20.24 -11.67 -6.98
N GLU A 15 -20.49 -11.86 -8.26
CA GLU A 15 -21.80 -11.59 -8.87
C GLU A 15 -22.13 -12.64 -9.90
N THR A 16 -23.39 -13.05 -9.92
CA THR A 16 -23.95 -13.87 -11.00
C THR A 16 -24.63 -12.95 -12.03
N VAL A 17 -24.05 -12.89 -13.23
CA VAL A 17 -24.56 -12.10 -14.35
C VAL A 17 -24.77 -13.02 -15.54
N ASN A 18 -25.96 -13.03 -16.11
CA ASN A 18 -26.32 -13.84 -17.27
C ASN A 18 -25.99 -15.34 -17.12
N GLY A 19 -26.26 -15.93 -15.92
CA GLY A 19 -26.02 -17.34 -15.62
C GLY A 19 -24.52 -17.69 -15.41
N ARG A 20 -23.67 -16.71 -15.25
CA ARG A 20 -22.23 -16.88 -14.95
C ARG A 20 -21.86 -16.16 -13.66
N GLU A 21 -21.27 -16.88 -12.73
CA GLU A 21 -20.70 -16.31 -11.51
C GLU A 21 -19.29 -15.80 -11.80
N PHE A 22 -19.11 -14.49 -11.68
CA PHE A 22 -17.81 -13.85 -11.75
C PHE A 22 -17.30 -13.57 -10.33
N THR A 23 -16.07 -13.92 -10.08
CA THR A 23 -15.34 -13.47 -8.88
C THR A 23 -14.17 -12.59 -9.33
N VAL A 24 -14.14 -11.38 -8.83
CA VAL A 24 -13.05 -10.42 -9.07
C VAL A 24 -12.44 -10.04 -7.74
N GLU A 25 -11.14 -10.21 -7.59
CA GLU A 25 -10.37 -9.81 -6.42
C GLU A 25 -9.24 -8.88 -6.83
N LEU A 26 -9.11 -7.73 -6.15
CA LEU A 26 -8.01 -6.78 -6.31
C LEU A 26 -7.24 -6.69 -5.01
N ARG A 27 -5.93 -6.70 -5.11
CA ARG A 27 -5.03 -6.49 -3.99
C ARG A 27 -3.91 -5.56 -4.40
N SER A 28 -3.59 -4.56 -3.57
CA SER A 28 -2.44 -3.71 -3.80
C SER A 28 -1.48 -3.69 -2.63
N VAL A 29 -0.22 -3.44 -2.98
CA VAL A 29 0.86 -3.16 -2.03
C VAL A 29 1.62 -1.92 -2.48
N ASN A 30 2.30 -1.26 -1.53
CA ASN A 30 3.10 -0.09 -1.83
C ASN A 30 4.16 -0.43 -2.90
N ASN A 31 4.20 0.38 -3.96
CA ASN A 31 5.26 0.36 -4.98
C ASN A 31 5.46 1.78 -5.54
N ARG A 32 6.68 2.05 -6.00
CA ARG A 32 7.05 3.38 -6.53
C ARG A 32 6.27 3.77 -7.79
N TYR A 33 5.96 2.80 -8.64
CA TYR A 33 5.22 2.96 -9.89
C TYR A 33 3.98 2.08 -9.87
N LEU A 34 3.01 2.40 -10.73
CA LEU A 34 1.88 1.50 -10.94
C LEU A 34 2.35 0.28 -11.73
N ASP A 35 2.26 -0.88 -11.11
CA ASP A 35 2.48 -2.20 -11.72
C ASP A 35 1.18 -3.00 -11.58
N CYS A 36 0.53 -3.31 -12.70
CA CYS A 36 -0.76 -3.99 -12.72
C CYS A 36 -0.64 -5.36 -13.39
N SER A 37 -0.83 -6.41 -12.61
CA SER A 37 -0.89 -7.78 -13.06
C SER A 37 -2.33 -8.29 -13.02
N VAL A 38 -2.83 -8.79 -14.15
CA VAL A 38 -4.18 -9.37 -14.24
C VAL A 38 -4.06 -10.86 -14.53
N LYS A 39 -4.64 -11.67 -13.66
CA LYS A 39 -4.75 -13.12 -13.82
C LYS A 39 -6.20 -13.49 -14.08
N LEU A 40 -6.44 -14.03 -15.27
CA LEU A 40 -7.77 -14.43 -15.71
C LEU A 40 -7.73 -15.77 -16.47
N PRO A 41 -8.85 -16.50 -16.55
CA PRO A 41 -8.95 -17.73 -17.31
C PRO A 41 -8.80 -17.46 -18.82
N ARG A 42 -8.40 -18.49 -19.57
CA ARG A 42 -8.18 -18.38 -21.04
C ARG A 42 -9.39 -17.85 -21.79
N SER A 43 -10.60 -18.17 -21.33
CA SER A 43 -11.86 -17.71 -21.92
C SER A 43 -12.09 -16.19 -21.81
N LEU A 44 -11.34 -15.47 -20.97
CA LEU A 44 -11.46 -14.03 -20.75
C LEU A 44 -10.23 -13.23 -21.19
N THR A 45 -9.27 -13.86 -21.89
CA THR A 45 -8.00 -13.21 -22.27
C THR A 45 -8.21 -11.94 -23.10
N PHE A 46 -9.27 -11.88 -23.91
CA PHE A 46 -9.65 -10.70 -24.69
C PHE A 46 -9.99 -9.46 -23.82
N ALA A 47 -10.36 -9.67 -22.55
CA ALA A 47 -10.74 -8.60 -21.63
C ALA A 47 -9.55 -8.04 -20.79
N GLU A 48 -8.36 -8.64 -20.89
CA GLU A 48 -7.21 -8.29 -20.04
C GLU A 48 -6.86 -6.80 -20.09
N GLU A 49 -6.77 -6.25 -21.30
CA GLU A 49 -6.36 -4.87 -21.49
C GLU A 49 -7.41 -3.88 -20.98
N VAL A 50 -8.71 -4.20 -21.14
CA VAL A 50 -9.81 -3.36 -20.67
C VAL A 50 -9.82 -3.31 -19.13
N VAL A 51 -9.58 -4.46 -18.47
CA VAL A 51 -9.45 -4.53 -17.02
C VAL A 51 -8.24 -3.71 -16.55
N LYS A 52 -7.08 -3.84 -17.20
CA LYS A 52 -5.89 -3.02 -16.88
C LYS A 52 -6.17 -1.52 -17.01
N GLN A 53 -6.90 -1.11 -18.04
CA GLN A 53 -7.27 0.30 -18.23
C GLN A 53 -8.20 0.79 -17.12
N ALA A 54 -9.18 0.00 -16.70
CA ALA A 54 -10.07 0.35 -15.59
C ALA A 54 -9.29 0.51 -14.27
N VAL A 55 -8.34 -0.39 -14.00
CA VAL A 55 -7.46 -0.27 -12.82
C VAL A 55 -6.59 0.98 -12.89
N LYS A 56 -5.96 1.26 -14.06
CA LYS A 56 -5.11 2.46 -14.25
C LYS A 56 -5.89 3.77 -14.13
N ALA A 57 -7.18 3.77 -14.47
CA ALA A 57 -8.04 4.95 -14.30
C ALA A 57 -8.36 5.25 -12.82
N SER A 58 -8.36 4.22 -11.96
CA SER A 58 -8.73 4.32 -10.54
C SER A 58 -7.53 4.40 -9.61
N ILE A 59 -6.36 3.90 -10.03
CA ILE A 59 -5.17 3.75 -9.18
C ILE A 59 -3.97 4.37 -9.89
N SER A 60 -3.32 5.33 -9.24
CA SER A 60 -2.19 6.07 -9.81
C SER A 60 -0.83 5.44 -9.48
N ARG A 61 -0.74 4.65 -8.40
CA ARG A 61 0.51 4.10 -7.86
C ARG A 61 0.28 2.79 -7.10
N GLY A 62 1.31 1.96 -6.99
CA GLY A 62 1.27 0.69 -6.27
C GLY A 62 1.41 -0.52 -7.18
N LYS A 63 1.71 -1.67 -6.61
CA LYS A 63 1.62 -2.94 -7.33
C LYS A 63 0.23 -3.53 -7.06
N VAL A 64 -0.54 -3.73 -8.13
CA VAL A 64 -1.92 -4.21 -8.10
C VAL A 64 -1.99 -5.58 -8.75
N ASP A 65 -2.40 -6.58 -8.00
CA ASP A 65 -2.72 -7.90 -8.51
C ASP A 65 -4.25 -8.05 -8.60
N VAL A 66 -4.74 -8.38 -9.78
CA VAL A 66 -6.15 -8.64 -10.06
C VAL A 66 -6.33 -10.11 -10.39
N PHE A 67 -7.21 -10.78 -9.67
CA PHE A 67 -7.59 -12.17 -9.90
C PHE A 67 -9.03 -12.24 -10.34
N ILE A 68 -9.26 -12.88 -11.49
CA ILE A 68 -10.59 -13.04 -12.07
C ILE A 68 -10.85 -14.51 -12.28
N SER A 69 -12.00 -14.98 -11.84
CA SER A 69 -12.52 -16.30 -12.18
C SER A 69 -13.97 -16.20 -12.62
N VAL A 70 -14.37 -17.12 -13.48
CA VAL A 70 -15.75 -17.25 -13.98
C VAL A 70 -16.17 -18.70 -13.87
N ARG A 71 -17.40 -18.92 -13.40
CA ARG A 71 -18.07 -20.23 -13.35
C ARG A 71 -19.42 -20.10 -14.00
N SER A 72 -19.79 -21.07 -14.84
CA SER A 72 -21.15 -21.16 -15.42
C SER A 72 -22.04 -21.93 -14.45
N GLU A 73 -23.18 -21.38 -14.06
CA GLU A 73 -24.11 -22.03 -13.11
C GLU A 73 -24.94 -23.18 -13.76
N GLY A 74 -24.99 -23.26 -15.08
CA GLY A 74 -25.84 -24.23 -15.80
C GLY A 74 -25.10 -25.33 -16.54
N GLY A 75 -23.76 -25.41 -16.45
CA GLY A 75 -22.98 -26.24 -17.40
C GLY A 75 -22.97 -25.58 -18.80
N GLU A 76 -21.88 -25.69 -19.54
CA GLU A 76 -21.91 -25.29 -20.95
C GLU A 76 -22.82 -26.23 -21.69
N GLU A 77 -23.81 -25.71 -22.41
CA GLU A 77 -24.57 -26.52 -23.40
C GLU A 77 -23.58 -27.01 -24.46
N VAL A 78 -23.14 -28.23 -24.28
CA VAL A 78 -22.23 -28.87 -25.24
C VAL A 78 -23.06 -29.67 -26.20
N LYS A 79 -23.10 -29.26 -27.46
CA LYS A 79 -23.75 -30.03 -28.53
C LYS A 79 -22.75 -31.02 -29.09
N VAL A 80 -23.05 -32.30 -28.87
CA VAL A 80 -22.30 -33.39 -29.51
C VAL A 80 -23.00 -33.76 -30.79
N SER A 81 -22.34 -33.61 -31.93
CA SER A 81 -22.86 -34.00 -33.25
C SER A 81 -22.01 -35.10 -33.87
N LEU A 82 -22.64 -35.92 -34.68
CA LEU A 82 -21.98 -36.97 -35.43
C LEU A 82 -21.44 -36.41 -36.74
N ASN A 83 -20.15 -36.58 -36.99
CA ASN A 83 -19.55 -36.25 -38.27
C ASN A 83 -19.82 -37.39 -39.27
N THR A 84 -20.95 -37.28 -39.96
CA THR A 84 -21.40 -38.32 -40.88
C THR A 84 -20.45 -38.62 -42.00
N ALA A 85 -19.77 -37.61 -42.56
CA ALA A 85 -18.82 -37.81 -43.65
C ALA A 85 -17.60 -38.64 -43.21
N VAL A 86 -17.05 -38.34 -42.03
CA VAL A 86 -15.92 -39.09 -41.46
C VAL A 86 -16.36 -40.50 -41.07
N LEU A 87 -17.54 -40.65 -40.45
CA LEU A 87 -18.11 -41.94 -40.09
C LEU A 87 -18.31 -42.87 -41.33
N GLU A 88 -18.93 -42.36 -42.39
CA GLU A 88 -19.12 -43.11 -43.64
C GLU A 88 -17.80 -43.56 -44.29
N GLY A 89 -16.79 -42.69 -44.26
CA GLY A 89 -15.43 -43.02 -44.71
C GLY A 89 -14.84 -44.19 -43.93
N TYR A 90 -14.92 -44.17 -42.58
CA TYR A 90 -14.45 -45.26 -41.74
C TYR A 90 -15.21 -46.55 -41.95
N LEU A 91 -16.54 -46.49 -42.01
CA LEU A 91 -17.37 -47.67 -42.24
C LEU A 91 -17.10 -48.32 -43.61
N THR A 92 -16.87 -47.51 -44.64
CA THR A 92 -16.48 -48.00 -45.99
C THR A 92 -15.15 -48.72 -45.95
N ALA A 93 -14.13 -48.10 -45.36
CA ALA A 93 -12.80 -48.70 -45.24
C ALA A 93 -12.83 -50.00 -44.40
N MET A 94 -13.54 -50.03 -43.28
CA MET A 94 -13.68 -51.23 -42.45
C MET A 94 -14.39 -52.38 -43.21
N ARG A 95 -15.46 -52.12 -43.96
CA ARG A 95 -16.14 -53.11 -44.76
C ARG A 95 -15.24 -53.66 -45.88
N GLN A 96 -14.42 -52.80 -46.46
CA GLN A 96 -13.41 -53.21 -47.44
C GLN A 96 -12.37 -54.13 -46.81
N MET A 97 -11.93 -53.89 -45.59
CA MET A 97 -11.02 -54.81 -44.87
C MET A 97 -11.65 -56.16 -44.66
N VAL A 98 -12.92 -56.27 -44.32
CA VAL A 98 -13.67 -57.54 -44.21
C VAL A 98 -13.70 -58.27 -45.54
N SER A 99 -14.05 -57.53 -46.63
CA SER A 99 -14.23 -58.18 -47.98
C SER A 99 -12.93 -58.61 -48.62
N ASP A 100 -11.87 -57.76 -48.53
CA ASP A 100 -10.61 -57.94 -49.28
C ASP A 100 -9.59 -58.76 -48.53
N TYR A 101 -9.64 -58.72 -47.18
CA TYR A 101 -8.61 -59.38 -46.34
C TYR A 101 -9.17 -60.46 -45.43
N GLY A 102 -10.48 -60.69 -45.44
CA GLY A 102 -11.13 -61.81 -44.69
C GLY A 102 -11.04 -61.65 -43.16
N VAL A 103 -10.87 -60.44 -42.66
CA VAL A 103 -10.88 -60.17 -41.21
C VAL A 103 -12.32 -60.28 -40.69
N ALA A 104 -12.48 -60.67 -39.43
CA ALA A 104 -13.83 -60.75 -38.83
C ALA A 104 -14.49 -59.38 -38.75
N ASP A 105 -15.81 -59.32 -39.09
CA ASP A 105 -16.59 -58.10 -38.92
C ASP A 105 -16.97 -57.93 -37.45
N ASP A 106 -16.36 -56.96 -36.80
CA ASP A 106 -16.63 -56.57 -35.42
C ASP A 106 -17.02 -55.10 -35.33
N ILE A 107 -17.55 -54.53 -36.44
CA ILE A 107 -17.99 -53.14 -36.50
C ILE A 107 -19.13 -52.92 -35.49
N SER A 108 -18.86 -52.19 -34.44
CA SER A 108 -19.80 -51.88 -33.37
C SER A 108 -19.77 -50.39 -33.02
N VAL A 109 -20.80 -49.91 -32.35
CA VAL A 109 -20.84 -48.51 -31.85
C VAL A 109 -19.63 -48.24 -30.95
N SER A 110 -19.20 -49.22 -30.12
CA SER A 110 -18.07 -49.07 -29.24
C SER A 110 -16.72 -48.98 -29.98
N THR A 111 -16.60 -49.64 -31.15
CA THR A 111 -15.42 -49.54 -32.01
C THR A 111 -15.40 -48.20 -32.72
N VAL A 112 -16.52 -47.84 -33.35
CA VAL A 112 -16.63 -46.59 -34.15
C VAL A 112 -16.54 -45.34 -33.31
N SER A 113 -17.11 -45.34 -32.10
CA SER A 113 -17.07 -44.16 -31.21
C SER A 113 -15.68 -43.79 -30.72
N ARG A 114 -14.70 -44.68 -30.86
CA ARG A 114 -13.30 -44.43 -30.48
C ARG A 114 -12.44 -43.90 -31.63
N LEU A 115 -13.00 -43.90 -32.85
CA LEU A 115 -12.25 -43.40 -34.01
C LEU A 115 -12.17 -41.87 -33.97
N PRO A 116 -11.04 -41.29 -34.38
CA PRO A 116 -10.84 -39.86 -34.40
C PRO A 116 -11.92 -39.14 -35.23
N GLU A 117 -12.32 -37.97 -34.76
CA GLU A 117 -13.20 -37.03 -35.48
C GLU A 117 -14.61 -37.55 -35.85
N VAL A 118 -15.01 -38.73 -35.35
CA VAL A 118 -16.38 -39.26 -35.54
C VAL A 118 -17.41 -38.42 -34.79
N PHE A 119 -17.05 -37.88 -33.64
CA PHE A 119 -17.90 -36.91 -32.93
C PHE A 119 -17.25 -35.54 -32.96
N SER A 120 -18.03 -34.52 -33.28
CA SER A 120 -17.67 -33.12 -33.07
C SER A 120 -18.40 -32.59 -31.84
N VAL A 121 -17.62 -31.89 -30.99
CA VAL A 121 -18.12 -31.23 -29.79
C VAL A 121 -18.15 -29.73 -30.08
N GLU A 122 -19.35 -29.24 -30.36
CA GLU A 122 -19.58 -27.81 -30.61
C GLU A 122 -19.94 -27.14 -29.29
N ARG A 123 -19.18 -26.13 -28.95
CA ARG A 123 -19.53 -25.21 -27.87
C ARG A 123 -20.18 -23.99 -28.49
N PRO A 124 -21.25 -23.43 -27.88
CA PRO A 124 -21.87 -22.22 -28.40
C PRO A 124 -20.83 -21.11 -28.46
N GLU A 125 -20.85 -20.31 -29.52
CA GLU A 125 -20.04 -19.12 -29.62
C GLU A 125 -20.37 -18.19 -28.46
N VAL A 126 -19.34 -17.79 -27.73
CA VAL A 126 -19.48 -16.86 -26.62
C VAL A 126 -19.52 -15.46 -27.20
N ASP A 127 -20.56 -14.70 -26.94
CA ASP A 127 -20.60 -13.27 -27.23
C ASP A 127 -19.58 -12.57 -26.34
N GLU A 128 -18.41 -12.26 -26.92
CA GLU A 128 -17.30 -11.63 -26.20
C GLU A 128 -17.66 -10.22 -25.73
N ASP A 129 -18.49 -9.48 -26.45
CA ASP A 129 -18.88 -8.12 -26.07
C ASP A 129 -19.81 -8.13 -24.86
N GLN A 130 -20.79 -9.06 -24.85
CA GLN A 130 -21.64 -9.26 -23.68
C GLN A 130 -20.83 -9.72 -22.47
N LEU A 131 -19.95 -10.72 -22.67
CA LEU A 131 -19.11 -11.26 -21.59
C LEU A 131 -18.14 -10.19 -21.03
N ARG A 132 -17.63 -9.31 -21.87
CA ARG A 132 -16.82 -8.16 -21.49
C ARG A 132 -17.64 -7.17 -20.64
N SER A 133 -18.85 -6.85 -21.08
CA SER A 133 -19.74 -5.95 -20.34
C SER A 133 -20.09 -6.50 -18.97
N ASP A 134 -20.46 -7.79 -18.90
CA ASP A 134 -20.77 -8.48 -17.65
C ASP A 134 -19.58 -8.43 -16.67
N LEU A 135 -18.38 -8.83 -17.16
CA LEU A 135 -17.16 -8.79 -16.37
C LEU A 135 -16.87 -7.38 -15.85
N MET A 136 -16.96 -6.36 -16.71
CA MET A 136 -16.63 -4.98 -16.33
C MET A 136 -17.58 -4.42 -15.28
N SER A 137 -18.84 -4.86 -15.24
CA SER A 137 -19.79 -4.50 -14.18
C SER A 137 -19.32 -5.01 -12.82
N VAL A 138 -18.75 -6.21 -12.76
CA VAL A 138 -18.23 -6.82 -11.52
C VAL A 138 -16.88 -6.20 -11.14
N VAL A 139 -16.03 -5.92 -12.13
CA VAL A 139 -14.76 -5.19 -11.90
C VAL A 139 -15.01 -3.81 -11.27
N ALA A 140 -16.03 -3.07 -11.76
CA ALA A 140 -16.40 -1.79 -11.18
C ALA A 140 -16.76 -1.89 -9.69
N LYS A 141 -17.60 -2.87 -9.31
CA LYS A 141 -17.96 -3.13 -7.90
C LYS A 141 -16.76 -3.51 -7.04
N ALA A 142 -15.85 -4.32 -7.57
CA ALA A 142 -14.64 -4.68 -6.85
C ALA A 142 -13.72 -3.47 -6.65
N LEU A 143 -13.62 -2.56 -7.64
CA LEU A 143 -12.90 -1.29 -7.54
C LEU A 143 -13.54 -0.33 -6.53
N GLU A 144 -14.87 -0.26 -6.47
CA GLU A 144 -15.58 0.53 -5.45
C GLU A 144 -15.26 0.04 -4.03
N GLY A 145 -15.33 -1.27 -3.80
CA GLY A 145 -14.97 -1.88 -2.52
C GLY A 145 -13.50 -1.63 -2.15
N TYR A 146 -12.62 -1.74 -3.12
CA TYR A 146 -11.19 -1.45 -2.97
C TYR A 146 -10.95 0.02 -2.59
N ASP A 147 -11.60 0.97 -3.25
CA ASP A 147 -11.44 2.40 -2.97
C ASP A 147 -12.02 2.80 -1.61
N ALA A 148 -13.15 2.20 -1.23
CA ALA A 148 -13.75 2.38 0.10
C ALA A 148 -12.81 1.91 1.21
N MET A 149 -12.17 0.73 1.05
CA MET A 149 -11.20 0.23 2.02
C MET A 149 -9.98 1.16 2.15
N ARG A 150 -9.41 1.60 1.03
CA ARG A 150 -8.27 2.54 1.02
C ARG A 150 -8.58 3.86 1.70
N THR A 151 -9.78 4.36 1.48
CA THR A 151 -10.26 5.61 2.10
C THR A 151 -10.40 5.45 3.62
N MET A 152 -10.98 4.34 4.07
CA MET A 152 -11.10 4.04 5.50
C MET A 152 -9.74 3.88 6.18
N GLU A 153 -8.83 3.14 5.56
CA GLU A 153 -7.46 2.95 6.06
C GLU A 153 -6.68 4.27 6.04
N GLY A 154 -6.82 5.08 4.99
CA GLY A 154 -6.21 6.41 4.89
C GLY A 154 -6.66 7.36 6.01
N ALA A 155 -7.94 7.34 6.36
CA ALA A 155 -8.45 8.11 7.50
C ALA A 155 -7.88 7.64 8.85
N ALA A 156 -7.67 6.33 9.02
CA ALA A 156 -7.02 5.79 10.22
C ALA A 156 -5.55 6.20 10.30
N LEU A 157 -4.83 6.16 9.16
CA LEU A 157 -3.44 6.63 9.05
C LEU A 157 -3.33 8.13 9.38
N GLU A 158 -4.20 8.96 8.83
CA GLU A 158 -4.23 10.40 9.14
C GLU A 158 -4.40 10.66 10.64
N LYS A 159 -5.34 9.95 11.28
CA LYS A 159 -5.57 10.07 12.73
C LYS A 159 -4.35 9.67 13.54
N ASP A 160 -3.67 8.58 13.18
CA ASP A 160 -2.45 8.12 13.86
C ASP A 160 -1.32 9.14 13.72
N LEU A 161 -1.09 9.67 12.50
CA LEU A 161 -0.07 10.69 12.25
C LEU A 161 -0.29 11.96 13.07
N ARG A 162 -1.54 12.44 13.16
CA ARG A 162 -1.88 13.60 14.00
C ARG A 162 -1.62 13.34 15.47
N SER A 163 -2.01 12.18 15.99
CA SER A 163 -1.79 11.79 17.39
C SER A 163 -0.29 11.73 17.73
N ARG A 164 0.54 11.22 16.83
CA ARG A 164 2.01 11.22 16.98
C ARG A 164 2.58 12.62 16.93
N GLY A 165 2.08 13.48 16.06
CA GLY A 165 2.43 14.90 16.01
C GLY A 165 2.18 15.61 17.34
N GLU A 166 1.04 15.39 17.98
CA GLU A 166 0.72 15.92 19.31
C GLU A 166 1.65 15.36 20.40
N THR A 167 2.03 14.09 20.30
CA THR A 167 3.01 13.49 21.20
C THR A 167 4.36 14.21 21.06
N ILE A 168 4.82 14.46 19.84
CA ILE A 168 6.08 15.19 19.60
C ILE A 168 5.98 16.64 20.15
N LEU A 169 4.86 17.34 19.95
CA LEU A 169 4.65 18.67 20.52
C LEU A 169 4.79 18.69 22.05
N THR A 170 4.28 17.66 22.71
CA THR A 170 4.41 17.49 24.17
C THR A 170 5.87 17.27 24.58
N LEU A 171 6.60 16.44 23.83
CA LEU A 171 8.03 16.19 24.07
C LEU A 171 8.89 17.44 23.82
N VAL A 172 8.58 18.22 22.79
CA VAL A 172 9.23 19.49 22.49
C VAL A 172 9.05 20.47 23.66
N ALA A 173 7.86 20.58 24.23
CA ALA A 173 7.62 21.44 25.41
C ALA A 173 8.47 20.99 26.61
N GLN A 174 8.67 19.69 26.80
CA GLN A 174 9.54 19.17 27.86
C GLN A 174 11.02 19.52 27.61
N VAL A 175 11.46 19.51 26.33
CA VAL A 175 12.82 19.93 25.95
C VAL A 175 13.01 21.41 26.28
N GLU A 176 12.08 22.28 25.90
CA GLU A 176 12.12 23.72 26.17
C GLU A 176 12.23 24.00 27.68
N GLN A 177 11.39 23.38 28.48
CA GLN A 177 11.39 23.49 29.93
C GLN A 177 12.70 22.98 30.54
N GLY A 178 13.17 21.81 30.08
CA GLY A 178 14.39 21.19 30.60
C GLY A 178 15.67 21.97 30.21
N SER A 179 15.70 22.60 29.04
CA SER A 179 16.82 23.44 28.60
C SER A 179 16.99 24.66 29.51
N ALA A 180 15.89 25.36 29.83
CA ALA A 180 15.90 26.47 30.76
C ALA A 180 16.42 26.05 32.16
N GLN A 181 15.97 24.90 32.66
CA GLN A 181 16.42 24.35 33.94
C GLN A 181 17.92 24.00 33.93
N THR A 182 18.42 23.45 32.83
CA THR A 182 19.83 23.06 32.66
C THR A 182 20.77 24.28 32.81
N VAL A 183 20.39 25.44 32.28
CA VAL A 183 21.16 26.69 32.43
C VAL A 183 21.17 27.13 33.88
N SER A 184 20.05 27.10 34.57
CA SER A 184 19.94 27.43 35.99
C SER A 184 20.79 26.52 36.88
N ASP A 185 20.71 25.20 36.64
CA ASP A 185 21.48 24.19 37.36
C ASP A 185 23.00 24.33 37.11
N TYR A 186 23.39 24.70 35.89
CA TYR A 186 24.79 24.98 35.54
C TYR A 186 25.34 26.19 36.33
N ARG A 187 24.57 27.28 36.37
CA ARG A 187 24.95 28.49 37.13
C ARG A 187 25.16 28.15 38.60
N THR A 188 24.20 27.50 39.24
CA THR A 188 24.26 27.10 40.66
C THR A 188 25.50 26.23 40.95
N ARG A 189 25.77 25.25 40.07
CA ARG A 189 26.91 24.34 40.19
C ARG A 189 28.25 25.10 40.03
N LEU A 190 28.29 26.06 39.08
CA LEU A 190 29.48 26.90 38.87
C LEU A 190 29.78 27.78 40.11
N GLU A 191 28.75 28.42 40.67
CA GLU A 191 28.85 29.22 41.89
C GLU A 191 29.37 28.38 43.06
N THR A 192 28.79 27.21 43.31
CA THR A 192 29.20 26.28 44.37
C THR A 192 30.67 25.86 44.22
N LYS A 193 31.06 25.49 43.00
CA LYS A 193 32.42 25.02 42.74
C LYS A 193 33.47 26.11 42.87
N LEU A 194 33.13 27.34 42.49
CA LEU A 194 33.99 28.49 42.69
C LEU A 194 34.15 28.84 44.17
N GLN A 195 33.09 28.76 44.98
CA GLN A 195 33.15 28.93 46.42
C GLN A 195 34.10 27.92 47.10
N GLU A 196 34.00 26.65 46.69
CA GLU A 196 34.87 25.58 47.21
C GLU A 196 36.36 25.80 46.90
N VAL A 197 36.68 26.26 45.65
CA VAL A 197 38.06 26.42 45.17
C VAL A 197 38.73 27.70 45.68
N LEU A 198 37.97 28.79 45.79
CA LEU A 198 38.51 30.11 46.09
C LEU A 198 38.60 30.42 47.60
N SER A 199 38.13 29.53 48.46
CA SER A 199 38.28 29.46 49.95
C SER A 199 38.13 30.77 50.78
N ASN A 200 38.22 31.95 50.23
CA ASN A 200 38.02 33.27 50.87
C ASN A 200 38.27 34.47 49.94
N THR A 201 38.43 34.25 48.65
CA THR A 201 38.61 35.34 47.68
C THR A 201 37.22 35.73 47.15
N ALA A 202 36.96 37.05 47.04
CA ALA A 202 35.74 37.57 46.50
C ALA A 202 35.53 37.03 45.07
N ILE A 203 34.42 36.34 44.84
CA ILE A 203 34.04 35.84 43.52
C ILE A 203 33.57 37.03 42.69
N ASP A 204 34.15 37.21 41.50
CA ASP A 204 33.67 38.18 40.54
C ASP A 204 32.36 37.66 39.89
N GLU A 205 31.23 38.16 40.33
CA GLU A 205 29.90 37.80 39.86
C GLU A 205 29.75 38.04 38.35
N SER A 206 30.48 39.05 37.80
CA SER A 206 30.43 39.34 36.36
C SER A 206 30.99 38.20 35.52
N ARG A 207 31.99 37.49 36.01
CA ARG A 207 32.59 36.32 35.35
C ARG A 207 31.66 35.11 35.38
N ILE A 208 30.94 34.89 36.49
CA ILE A 208 29.93 33.83 36.59
C ILE A 208 28.81 34.06 35.59
N LEU A 209 28.30 35.29 35.51
CA LEU A 209 27.26 35.66 34.55
C LEU A 209 27.73 35.48 33.10
N THR A 210 28.97 35.83 32.79
CA THR A 210 29.53 35.66 31.44
C THR A 210 29.65 34.19 31.07
N GLU A 211 30.15 33.32 31.93
CA GLU A 211 30.27 31.88 31.70
C GLU A 211 28.87 31.22 31.57
N ALA A 212 27.91 31.63 32.41
CA ALA A 212 26.55 31.16 32.32
C ALA A 212 25.87 31.59 31.01
N ALA A 213 26.14 32.79 30.51
CA ALA A 213 25.62 33.27 29.22
C ALA A 213 26.24 32.50 28.04
N ILE A 214 27.55 32.25 28.05
CA ILE A 214 28.22 31.40 27.02
C ILE A 214 27.65 29.97 27.03
N PHE A 215 27.44 29.42 28.22
CA PHE A 215 26.83 28.10 28.34
C PHE A 215 25.39 28.10 27.84
N ALA A 216 24.58 29.11 28.19
CA ALA A 216 23.20 29.25 27.74
C ALA A 216 23.12 29.29 26.19
N ASP A 217 23.97 30.06 25.54
CA ASP A 217 24.06 30.15 24.08
C ASP A 217 24.41 28.78 23.46
N LYS A 218 25.37 28.07 24.06
CA LYS A 218 25.79 26.74 23.60
C LYS A 218 24.69 25.69 23.68
N VAL A 219 23.79 25.75 24.67
CA VAL A 219 22.71 24.79 24.89
C VAL A 219 21.34 25.30 24.43
N ALA A 220 21.29 26.51 23.84
CA ALA A 220 20.07 27.08 23.31
C ALA A 220 19.46 26.19 22.21
N VAL A 221 18.20 25.83 22.37
CA VAL A 221 17.44 24.99 21.44
C VAL A 221 16.19 25.66 20.88
N ASP A 222 16.02 26.95 21.18
CA ASP A 222 14.81 27.70 20.86
C ASP A 222 14.52 27.77 19.38
N GLU A 223 15.53 27.93 18.53
CA GLU A 223 15.37 27.97 17.08
C GLU A 223 14.92 26.62 16.55
N GLU A 224 15.53 25.55 16.99
CA GLU A 224 15.20 24.19 16.56
C GLU A 224 13.79 23.75 17.03
N THR A 225 13.40 24.13 18.26
CA THR A 225 12.05 23.81 18.76
C THR A 225 10.97 24.59 18.02
N VAL A 226 11.19 25.88 17.72
CA VAL A 226 10.29 26.70 16.90
C VAL A 226 10.15 26.13 15.49
N ARG A 227 11.26 25.73 14.85
CA ARG A 227 11.25 25.11 13.54
C ARG A 227 10.50 23.78 13.56
N LEU A 228 10.75 22.93 14.56
CA LEU A 228 10.08 21.64 14.70
C LEU A 228 8.56 21.81 14.88
N ARG A 229 8.11 22.80 15.67
CA ARG A 229 6.68 23.16 15.78
C ARG A 229 6.10 23.62 14.45
N SER A 230 6.82 24.45 13.71
CA SER A 230 6.41 24.91 12.38
C SER A 230 6.24 23.75 11.40
N HIS A 231 7.17 22.79 11.40
CA HIS A 231 7.10 21.60 10.57
C HIS A 231 5.92 20.71 10.94
N LEU A 232 5.62 20.54 12.23
CA LEU A 232 4.42 19.79 12.68
C LEU A 232 3.12 20.46 12.23
N GLN A 233 3.08 21.80 12.26
CA GLN A 233 1.94 22.54 11.71
C GLN A 233 1.80 22.37 10.20
N GLN A 234 2.90 22.38 9.45
CA GLN A 234 2.91 22.13 8.01
C GLN A 234 2.43 20.69 7.71
N MET A 235 2.87 19.69 8.49
CA MET A 235 2.38 18.31 8.39
C MET A 235 0.84 18.26 8.53
N ASN A 236 0.31 18.89 9.58
CA ASN A 236 -1.14 18.94 9.81
C ASN A 236 -1.90 19.62 8.64
N THR A 237 -1.32 20.68 8.06
CA THR A 237 -1.89 21.37 6.90
C THR A 237 -1.90 20.47 5.66
N MET A 238 -0.81 19.75 5.40
CA MET A 238 -0.72 18.81 4.30
C MET A 238 -1.72 17.66 4.45
N LEU A 239 -1.87 17.09 5.66
CA LEU A 239 -2.84 16.06 5.96
C LEU A 239 -4.29 16.54 5.73
N SER A 240 -4.60 17.78 6.12
CA SER A 240 -5.93 18.39 5.88
C SER A 240 -6.20 18.68 4.41
N GLY A 241 -5.18 18.94 3.61
CA GLY A 241 -5.30 19.20 2.17
C GLY A 241 -5.59 17.93 1.36
N GLY A 242 -5.25 16.77 1.89
CA GLY A 242 -5.43 15.47 1.25
C GLY A 242 -4.65 15.29 -0.06
N GLY A 243 -4.91 14.17 -0.74
CA GLY A 243 -4.24 13.81 -1.98
C GLY A 243 -2.85 13.21 -1.77
N ALA A 244 -2.06 13.12 -2.84
CA ALA A 244 -0.74 12.48 -2.85
C ALA A 244 0.32 13.28 -2.07
N VAL A 245 0.21 13.32 -0.75
CA VAL A 245 1.09 14.09 0.14
C VAL A 245 2.33 13.33 0.60
N GLY A 246 2.43 12.03 0.40
CA GLY A 246 3.47 11.17 0.95
C GLY A 246 4.90 11.69 0.71
N ARG A 247 5.25 12.08 -0.53
CA ARG A 247 6.59 12.63 -0.84
C ARG A 247 6.90 13.94 -0.14
N LYS A 248 5.90 14.81 0.03
CA LYS A 248 6.06 16.08 0.71
C LYS A 248 6.27 15.86 2.21
N LEU A 249 5.56 14.89 2.77
CA LEU A 249 5.72 14.47 4.16
C LEU A 249 7.09 13.84 4.40
N ASP A 250 7.60 12.98 3.49
CA ASP A 250 8.95 12.43 3.61
C ASP A 250 10.03 13.53 3.70
N PHE A 251 9.92 14.56 2.85
CA PHE A 251 10.84 15.68 2.88
C PHE A 251 10.74 16.45 4.20
N LEU A 252 9.53 16.72 4.66
CA LEU A 252 9.27 17.42 5.91
C LEU A 252 9.82 16.65 7.12
N LEU A 253 9.71 15.31 7.11
CA LEU A 253 10.26 14.43 8.14
C LEU A 253 11.79 14.45 8.16
N GLN A 254 12.45 14.62 7.02
CA GLN A 254 13.92 14.81 6.99
C GLN A 254 14.32 16.09 7.71
N GLU A 255 13.61 17.20 7.48
CA GLU A 255 13.87 18.46 8.19
C GLU A 255 13.57 18.31 9.70
N MET A 256 12.46 17.69 10.10
CA MET A 256 12.17 17.42 11.52
C MET A 256 13.27 16.59 12.18
N ASN A 257 13.79 15.56 11.50
CA ASN A 257 14.92 14.77 12.00
C ASN A 257 16.19 15.59 12.14
N ARG A 258 16.46 16.52 11.21
CA ARG A 258 17.58 17.43 11.27
C ARG A 258 17.51 18.33 12.49
N GLU A 259 16.35 18.98 12.73
CA GLU A 259 16.16 19.83 13.92
C GLU A 259 16.30 18.99 15.21
N THR A 260 15.72 17.80 15.24
CA THR A 260 15.84 16.88 16.39
C THR A 260 17.29 16.45 16.66
N ASN A 261 18.09 16.22 15.61
CA ASN A 261 19.52 15.93 15.75
C ASN A 261 20.29 17.10 16.33
N THR A 262 19.98 18.33 15.89
CA THR A 262 20.61 19.55 16.41
C THR A 262 20.27 19.77 17.89
N ILE A 263 18.98 19.59 18.27
CA ILE A 263 18.56 19.58 19.69
C ILE A 263 19.39 18.57 20.47
N GLY A 264 19.52 17.33 19.97
CA GLY A 264 20.28 16.27 20.64
C GLY A 264 21.75 16.59 20.82
N SER A 265 22.39 17.28 19.86
CA SER A 265 23.82 17.70 19.98
C SER A 265 24.04 18.82 20.99
N LYS A 266 23.03 19.65 21.26
CA LYS A 266 23.04 20.72 22.24
C LYS A 266 22.64 20.26 23.64
N CYS A 267 22.02 19.09 23.80
CA CYS A 267 21.61 18.54 25.08
C CYS A 267 22.83 18.11 25.91
N SER A 268 23.02 18.74 27.06
CA SER A 268 24.07 18.38 28.06
C SER A 268 23.50 17.51 29.22
N ASP A 269 22.20 17.28 29.29
CA ASP A 269 21.49 16.51 30.33
C ASP A 269 20.99 15.17 29.76
N VAL A 270 21.24 14.10 30.51
CA VAL A 270 20.77 12.73 30.16
C VAL A 270 19.24 12.63 30.04
N ARG A 271 18.50 13.42 30.84
CA ARG A 271 17.03 13.47 30.78
C ARG A 271 16.56 14.01 29.41
N LEU A 272 17.17 15.15 28.99
CA LEU A 272 16.86 15.74 27.67
C LEU A 272 17.29 14.84 26.53
N ALA A 273 18.43 14.15 26.64
CA ALA A 273 18.85 13.17 25.64
C ALA A 273 17.85 12.02 25.47
N ARG A 274 17.20 11.55 26.54
CA ARG A 274 16.12 10.55 26.46
C ARG A 274 14.91 11.08 25.70
N ILE A 275 14.46 12.30 26.03
CA ILE A 275 13.33 12.94 25.32
C ILE A 275 13.62 13.07 23.83
N VAL A 276 14.84 13.43 23.44
CA VAL A 276 15.27 13.48 22.03
C VAL A 276 15.18 12.09 21.36
N VAL A 277 15.55 11.02 22.07
CA VAL A 277 15.40 9.65 21.56
C VAL A 277 13.91 9.31 21.35
N ASP A 278 13.04 9.72 22.27
CA ASP A 278 11.61 9.49 22.15
C ASP A 278 11.01 10.28 20.96
N ILE A 279 11.45 11.53 20.74
CA ILE A 279 11.04 12.31 19.54
C ILE A 279 11.48 11.58 18.26
N LYS A 280 12.72 11.09 18.19
CA LYS A 280 13.20 10.33 17.02
C LYS A 280 12.40 9.06 16.78
N ALA A 281 12.04 8.34 17.84
CA ALA A 281 11.22 7.15 17.73
C ALA A 281 9.82 7.46 17.17
N GLU A 282 9.18 8.56 17.59
CA GLU A 282 7.90 8.97 17.02
C GLU A 282 8.03 9.44 15.56
N LEU A 283 9.09 10.18 15.22
CA LEU A 283 9.37 10.59 13.83
C LEU A 283 9.57 9.39 12.90
N GLU A 284 10.25 8.33 13.36
CA GLU A 284 10.42 7.11 12.56
C GLU A 284 9.09 6.37 12.35
N LYS A 285 8.24 6.27 13.39
CA LYS A 285 6.88 5.71 13.25
C LYS A 285 6.04 6.51 12.26
N ILE A 286 6.11 7.86 12.28
CA ILE A 286 5.44 8.72 11.31
C ILE A 286 5.98 8.42 9.91
N ARG A 287 7.30 8.26 9.74
CA ARG A 287 7.94 7.97 8.47
C ARG A 287 7.46 6.65 7.85
N GLU A 288 7.38 5.60 8.66
CA GLU A 288 6.87 4.29 8.22
C GLU A 288 5.42 4.38 7.73
N GLN A 289 4.55 5.09 8.46
CA GLN A 289 3.16 5.26 8.06
C GLN A 289 3.00 6.14 6.81
N THR A 290 3.83 7.19 6.68
CA THR A 290 3.82 8.10 5.53
C THR A 290 4.12 7.38 4.21
N GLN A 291 4.91 6.31 4.24
CA GLN A 291 5.21 5.48 3.06
C GLN A 291 3.96 4.80 2.50
N ASN A 292 2.90 4.65 3.28
CA ASN A 292 1.65 4.00 2.87
C ASN A 292 0.56 5.01 2.45
N ILE A 293 0.87 6.29 2.34
CA ILE A 293 -0.07 7.36 1.98
C ILE A 293 0.06 7.75 0.51
N GLU A 294 -1.11 7.80 -0.15
CA GLU A 294 -1.29 8.31 -1.50
C GLU A 294 -2.20 9.55 -1.52
#